data_0c2f71b6e9280cb16a3f3cfee8fcee64
#
_entry.id   0c2f71b6e9280cb16a3f3cfee8fcee64
#
_cell.length_a   1.000
_cell.length_b   1.000
_cell.length_c   1.000
_cell.angle_alpha   90.00
_cell.angle_beta   90.00
_cell.angle_gamma   90.00
#
_symmetry.space_group_name_H-M   'P 1'
#
loop_
_entity.id
_entity.type
_entity.pdbx_description
1 polymer ?
#
loop_
_entity_poly.entity_id
_entity_poly.type
_entity_poly.pdbx_seq_one_letter_code
_entity_poly.pdbx_strand_id
1 'polypeptide(L)'
;PISIAKRETVCTVAFHDESCPYLIPLNYGAEVEEGKLVLYFHGAKEGTKIDKIRENPQVSYCIYGKNSLKIDYDAACKSTTSFESICGNGTAYFVEDLTSKKKALASLMNQMSQKKAFEENSFAEAMVNAVTVWKIVTENVTGKRHE
;
A
#
# COMPACT_ATOMS: atom_id res chain seq x y z
N PRO A 1 1.56 -13.78 -1.27
CA PRO A 1 1.56 -12.34 -0.90
C PRO A 1 1.24 -11.42 -2.07
N ILE A 2 1.88 -11.61 -3.23
CA ILE A 2 1.70 -10.73 -4.39
C ILE A 2 0.25 -10.69 -4.86
N SER A 3 -0.43 -11.83 -4.94
CA SER A 3 -1.83 -11.88 -5.36
C SER A 3 -2.77 -11.13 -4.41
N ILE A 4 -2.50 -11.17 -3.12
CA ILE A 4 -3.25 -10.42 -2.12
C ILE A 4 -3.01 -8.92 -2.33
N ALA A 5 -1.76 -8.52 -2.46
CA ALA A 5 -1.40 -7.12 -2.70
C ALA A 5 -2.07 -6.56 -3.96
N LYS A 6 -2.14 -7.32 -5.03
CA LYS A 6 -2.73 -6.87 -6.29
C LYS A 6 -4.25 -6.84 -6.30
N ARG A 7 -4.90 -7.53 -5.40
CA ARG A 7 -6.36 -7.59 -5.32
C ARG A 7 -6.97 -6.51 -4.42
N GLU A 8 -6.30 -6.21 -3.32
CA GLU A 8 -6.81 -5.27 -2.33
C GLU A 8 -6.52 -3.81 -2.72
N THR A 9 -7.14 -2.87 -2.03
CA THR A 9 -7.04 -1.44 -2.37
C THR A 9 -6.60 -0.54 -1.21
N VAL A 10 -6.54 -1.09 0.00
CA VAL A 10 -6.16 -0.33 1.19
C VAL A 10 -4.98 -0.99 1.88
N CYS A 11 -3.98 -0.19 2.18
CA CYS A 11 -2.77 -0.59 2.89
C CYS A 11 -2.63 0.29 4.13
N THR A 12 -2.51 -0.33 5.29
CA THR A 12 -2.19 0.41 6.52
C THR A 12 -0.67 0.48 6.66
N VAL A 13 -0.15 1.69 6.71
CA VAL A 13 1.29 1.95 6.79
C VAL A 13 1.65 2.49 8.17
N ALA A 14 2.71 1.95 8.76
CA ALA A 14 3.28 2.38 10.02
C ALA A 14 4.60 3.11 9.77
N PHE A 15 4.67 4.36 10.21
CA PHE A 15 5.85 5.20 10.14
C PHE A 15 6.51 5.29 11.51
N HIS A 16 7.82 5.38 11.53
CA HIS A 16 8.56 5.57 12.77
C HIS A 16 8.24 6.93 13.40
N ASP A 17 8.00 6.93 14.70
CA ASP A 17 7.85 8.12 15.52
C ASP A 17 8.36 7.78 16.92
N GLU A 18 9.11 8.67 17.56
CA GLU A 18 9.74 8.43 18.85
C GLU A 18 8.73 8.12 19.98
N SER A 19 7.59 8.81 20.00
CA SER A 19 6.60 8.61 21.06
C SER A 19 5.75 7.37 20.83
N CYS A 20 5.19 7.24 19.63
CA CYS A 20 4.50 6.03 19.20
C CYS A 20 4.42 5.99 17.68
N PRO A 21 4.43 4.80 17.05
CA PRO A 21 4.35 4.70 15.59
C PRO A 21 3.13 5.41 15.03
N TYR A 22 3.32 6.15 13.94
CA TYR A 22 2.24 6.80 13.22
C TYR A 22 1.63 5.83 12.22
N LEU A 23 0.34 5.58 12.32
CA LEU A 23 -0.37 4.57 11.54
C LEU A 23 -1.47 5.22 10.70
N ILE A 24 -1.53 4.88 9.41
CA ILE A 24 -2.58 5.43 8.53
C ILE A 24 -2.96 4.44 7.43
N PRO A 25 -4.28 4.28 7.13
CA PRO A 25 -4.73 3.53 5.96
C PRO A 25 -4.66 4.39 4.71
N LEU A 26 -4.16 3.81 3.61
CA LEU A 26 -3.97 4.51 2.34
C LEU A 26 -4.35 3.60 1.17
N ASN A 27 -4.87 4.20 0.10
CA ASN A 27 -4.96 3.52 -1.18
C ASN A 27 -3.55 3.40 -1.79
N TYR A 28 -3.35 2.37 -2.58
CA TYR A 28 -2.04 2.08 -3.14
C TYR A 28 -2.14 1.40 -4.52
N GLY A 29 -1.03 1.39 -5.23
CA GLY A 29 -0.85 0.56 -6.41
C GLY A 29 0.29 -0.44 -6.16
N ALA A 30 0.10 -1.69 -6.54
CA ALA A 30 1.08 -2.75 -6.32
C ALA A 30 1.72 -3.18 -7.64
N GLU A 31 3.04 -3.19 -7.67
CA GLU A 31 3.83 -3.68 -8.79
C GLU A 31 4.94 -4.62 -8.30
N VAL A 32 5.48 -5.40 -9.21
CA VAL A 32 6.68 -6.20 -8.93
C VAL A 32 7.79 -5.65 -9.80
N GLU A 33 8.86 -5.18 -9.16
CA GLU A 33 10.01 -4.57 -9.83
C GLU A 33 11.29 -5.21 -9.29
N GLU A 34 12.10 -5.73 -10.20
CA GLU A 34 13.35 -6.40 -9.84
C GLU A 34 13.16 -7.51 -8.77
N GLY A 35 12.06 -8.24 -8.88
CA GLY A 35 11.73 -9.34 -7.96
C GLY A 35 11.18 -8.91 -6.61
N LYS A 36 10.97 -7.62 -6.39
CA LYS A 36 10.44 -7.07 -5.13
C LYS A 36 9.04 -6.51 -5.30
N LEU A 37 8.21 -6.65 -4.27
CA LEU A 37 6.92 -5.99 -4.22
C LEU A 37 7.13 -4.50 -3.95
N VAL A 38 6.60 -3.65 -4.82
CA VAL A 38 6.67 -2.20 -4.71
C VAL A 38 5.25 -1.66 -4.58
N LEU A 39 5.02 -0.85 -3.56
CA LEU A 39 3.73 -0.20 -3.33
C LEU A 39 3.86 1.29 -3.61
N TYR A 40 2.98 1.81 -4.45
CA TYR A 40 2.97 3.22 -4.83
C TYR A 40 1.84 3.97 -4.15
N PHE A 41 2.13 5.19 -3.72
CA PHE A 41 1.22 6.07 -3.00
C PHE A 41 1.30 7.49 -3.55
N HIS A 42 0.26 8.26 -3.31
CA HIS A 42 0.26 9.69 -3.63
C HIS A 42 -0.40 10.47 -2.50
N GLY A 43 -0.16 11.77 -2.46
CA GLY A 43 -0.77 12.63 -1.46
C GLY A 43 -0.39 14.10 -1.69
N ALA A 44 -0.72 14.93 -0.71
CA ALA A 44 -0.36 16.33 -0.71
C ALA A 44 1.16 16.51 -0.66
N LYS A 45 1.65 17.67 -1.13
CA LYS A 45 3.07 17.98 -1.13
C LYS A 45 3.68 18.10 0.26
N GLU A 46 2.86 18.44 1.26
CA GLU A 46 3.26 18.58 2.65
C GLU A 46 2.30 17.81 3.55
N GLY A 47 2.75 17.46 4.73
CA GLY A 47 1.94 16.77 5.73
C GLY A 47 2.75 15.81 6.57
N THR A 48 2.08 15.21 7.55
CA THR A 48 2.72 14.31 8.54
C THR A 48 3.44 13.14 7.91
N LYS A 49 2.84 12.47 6.91
CA LYS A 49 3.46 11.34 6.21
C LYS A 49 4.79 11.72 5.56
N ILE A 50 4.81 12.88 4.91
CA ILE A 50 5.99 13.37 4.19
C ILE A 50 7.13 13.64 5.19
N ASP A 51 6.80 14.30 6.30
CA ASP A 51 7.78 14.58 7.35
C ASP A 51 8.33 13.30 7.97
N LYS A 52 7.47 12.31 8.23
CA LYS A 52 7.88 11.01 8.78
C LYS A 52 8.82 10.26 7.85
N ILE A 53 8.54 10.24 6.55
CA ILE A 53 9.41 9.61 5.55
C ILE A 53 10.78 10.28 5.52
N ARG A 54 10.82 11.61 5.57
CA ARG A 54 12.09 12.36 5.58
C ARG A 54 12.91 12.09 6.82
N GLU A 55 12.27 11.99 7.98
CA GLU A 55 12.95 11.71 9.26
C GLU A 55 13.48 10.28 9.31
N ASN A 56 12.66 9.30 8.90
CA ASN A 56 13.04 7.89 8.88
C ASN A 56 12.24 7.16 7.79
N PRO A 57 12.88 6.74 6.70
CA PRO A 57 12.20 6.09 5.59
C PRO A 57 11.86 4.62 5.83
N GLN A 58 12.25 4.04 6.96
CA GLN A 58 11.90 2.65 7.27
C GLN A 58 10.45 2.57 7.71
N VAL A 59 9.66 1.74 7.02
CA VAL A 59 8.22 1.61 7.25
C VAL A 59 7.81 0.15 7.30
N SER A 60 6.68 -0.09 7.94
CA SER A 60 6.00 -1.39 7.91
C SER A 60 4.60 -1.19 7.37
N TYR A 61 4.00 -2.26 6.85
CA TYR A 61 2.66 -2.17 6.33
C TYR A 61 1.90 -3.49 6.49
N CYS A 62 0.57 -3.37 6.42
CA CYS A 62 -0.34 -4.51 6.45
C CYS A 62 -1.44 -4.31 5.42
N ILE A 63 -1.76 -5.37 4.68
CA ILE A 63 -2.88 -5.42 3.74
C ILE A 63 -3.66 -6.68 4.08
N TYR A 64 -4.99 -6.57 4.20
CA TYR A 64 -5.81 -7.74 4.46
C TYR A 64 -7.11 -7.67 3.68
N GLY A 65 -7.73 -8.84 3.48
CA GLY A 65 -8.98 -8.96 2.78
C GLY A 65 -9.62 -10.32 2.94
N LYS A 66 -10.72 -10.53 2.23
CA LYS A 66 -11.53 -11.76 2.29
C LYS A 66 -11.89 -12.17 3.72
N ASN A 67 -12.18 -11.18 4.55
CA ASN A 67 -12.52 -11.40 5.94
C ASN A 67 -13.97 -11.88 6.06
N SER A 68 -14.17 -13.07 6.65
CA SER A 68 -15.48 -13.65 6.87
C SER A 68 -15.52 -14.37 8.22
N LEU A 69 -16.49 -14.02 9.04
CA LEU A 69 -16.70 -14.64 10.35
C LEU A 69 -17.58 -15.87 10.23
N LYS A 70 -17.20 -16.93 10.94
CA LYS A 70 -18.03 -18.11 11.16
C LYS A 70 -18.27 -18.27 12.66
N ILE A 71 -19.49 -17.99 13.09
CA ILE A 71 -19.87 -18.08 14.50
C ILE A 71 -20.57 -19.44 14.73
N ASP A 72 -20.05 -20.17 15.71
CA ASP A 72 -20.70 -21.40 16.18
C ASP A 72 -21.44 -21.09 17.48
N TYR A 73 -22.78 -21.04 17.38
CA TYR A 73 -23.62 -20.67 18.51
C TYR A 73 -23.79 -21.78 19.56
N ASP A 74 -23.43 -23.01 19.21
CA ASP A 74 -23.49 -24.16 20.12
C ASP A 74 -22.17 -24.38 20.86
N ALA A 75 -21.06 -24.09 20.18
CA ALA A 75 -19.73 -24.23 20.73
C ALA A 75 -18.90 -23.01 20.36
N ALA A 76 -18.97 -21.97 21.20
CA ALA A 76 -18.36 -20.66 20.94
C ALA A 76 -16.88 -20.73 20.58
N CYS A 77 -16.11 -21.64 21.19
CA CYS A 77 -14.68 -21.80 20.91
C CYS A 77 -14.37 -22.39 19.54
N LYS A 78 -15.37 -22.88 18.80
CA LYS A 78 -15.23 -23.33 17.43
C LYS A 78 -15.49 -22.21 16.40
N SER A 79 -15.90 -21.03 16.88
CA SER A 79 -16.03 -19.85 16.03
C SER A 79 -14.67 -19.46 15.47
N THR A 80 -14.65 -19.03 14.22
CA THR A 80 -13.42 -18.71 13.52
C THR A 80 -13.64 -17.60 12.50
N THR A 81 -12.55 -17.10 11.92
CA THR A 81 -12.61 -16.14 10.83
C THR A 81 -11.75 -16.63 9.67
N SER A 82 -12.28 -16.49 8.45
CA SER A 82 -11.51 -16.68 7.23
C SER A 82 -10.91 -15.34 6.84
N PHE A 83 -9.66 -15.33 6.44
CA PHE A 83 -9.00 -14.10 6.00
C PHE A 83 -7.74 -14.38 5.19
N GLU A 84 -7.30 -13.35 4.49
CA GLU A 84 -5.99 -13.31 3.86
C GLU A 84 -5.33 -12.00 4.23
N SER A 85 -4.06 -12.04 4.58
CA SER A 85 -3.30 -10.86 4.91
C SER A 85 -1.84 -10.97 4.51
N ILE A 86 -1.21 -9.82 4.32
CA ILE A 86 0.24 -9.71 4.22
C ILE A 86 0.71 -8.64 5.17
N CYS A 87 1.87 -8.87 5.75
CA CYS A 87 2.60 -7.88 6.52
C CYS A 87 3.99 -7.78 5.94
N GLY A 88 4.45 -6.57 5.74
CA GLY A 88 5.76 -6.33 5.16
C GLY A 88 6.45 -5.13 5.75
N ASN A 89 7.72 -5.00 5.43
CA ASN A 89 8.48 -3.81 5.73
C ASN A 89 9.43 -3.49 4.57
N GLY A 90 9.85 -2.26 4.53
CA GLY A 90 10.76 -1.80 3.49
C GLY A 90 11.13 -0.35 3.68
N THR A 91 11.70 0.22 2.63
CA THR A 91 12.15 1.59 2.62
C THR A 91 11.24 2.43 1.73
N ALA A 92 10.83 3.59 2.22
CA ALA A 92 10.06 4.56 1.46
C ALA A 92 10.98 5.48 0.67
N TYR A 93 10.64 5.74 -0.58
CA TYR A 93 11.36 6.66 -1.47
C TYR A 93 10.38 7.61 -2.14
N PHE A 94 10.79 8.86 -2.32
CA PHE A 94 10.04 9.79 -3.15
C PHE A 94 10.29 9.49 -4.63
N VAL A 95 9.23 9.60 -5.43
CA VAL A 95 9.28 9.46 -6.89
C VAL A 95 9.20 10.85 -7.47
N GLU A 96 10.29 11.33 -8.06
CA GLU A 96 10.41 12.75 -8.42
C GLU A 96 10.32 13.05 -9.91
N ASP A 97 10.83 12.18 -10.79
CA ASP A 97 10.76 12.42 -12.23
C ASP A 97 9.33 12.23 -12.78
N LEU A 98 8.99 13.05 -13.75
CA LEU A 98 7.65 13.12 -14.31
C LEU A 98 7.16 11.79 -14.87
N THR A 99 7.98 11.08 -15.63
CA THR A 99 7.62 9.81 -16.24
C THR A 99 7.31 8.74 -15.19
N SER A 100 8.17 8.61 -14.17
CA SER A 100 7.98 7.65 -13.07
C SER A 100 6.76 8.00 -12.23
N LYS A 101 6.50 9.29 -11.98
CA LYS A 101 5.29 9.74 -11.29
C LYS A 101 4.02 9.35 -12.05
N LYS A 102 4.01 9.53 -13.36
CA LYS A 102 2.86 9.17 -14.22
C LYS A 102 2.61 7.66 -14.20
N LYS A 103 3.66 6.84 -14.25
CA LYS A 103 3.55 5.38 -14.14
C LYS A 103 2.99 4.96 -12.78
N ALA A 104 3.48 5.57 -11.72
CA ALA A 104 3.01 5.31 -10.36
C ALA A 104 1.53 5.66 -10.19
N LEU A 105 1.10 6.81 -10.70
CA LEU A 105 -0.30 7.25 -10.66
C LEU A 105 -1.20 6.32 -11.48
N ALA A 106 -0.75 5.85 -12.63
CA ALA A 106 -1.47 4.87 -13.42
C ALA A 106 -1.63 3.54 -12.66
N SER A 107 -0.58 3.05 -12.02
CA SER A 107 -0.62 1.87 -11.17
C SER A 107 -1.66 2.02 -10.05
N LEU A 108 -1.65 3.16 -9.37
CA LEU A 108 -2.59 3.50 -8.31
C LEU A 108 -4.03 3.47 -8.80
N MET A 109 -4.33 4.16 -9.88
CA MET A 109 -5.68 4.24 -10.42
C MET A 109 -6.19 2.90 -10.95
N ASN A 110 -5.32 2.13 -11.59
CA ASN A 110 -5.66 0.79 -12.06
C ASN A 110 -5.95 -0.15 -10.89
N GLN A 111 -5.19 -0.06 -9.81
CA GLN A 111 -5.40 -0.83 -8.59
C GLN A 111 -6.74 -0.45 -7.94
N MET A 112 -6.98 0.82 -7.72
CA MET A 112 -8.20 1.31 -7.06
C MET A 112 -9.45 0.98 -7.86
N SER A 113 -9.42 1.13 -9.18
CA SER A 113 -10.56 0.83 -10.06
C SER A 113 -10.70 -0.65 -10.40
N GLN A 114 -9.67 -1.45 -10.17
CA GLN A 114 -9.57 -2.85 -10.58
C GLN A 114 -9.73 -3.02 -12.10
N LYS A 115 -9.30 -2.01 -12.84
CA LYS A 115 -9.32 -1.98 -14.31
C LYS A 115 -8.00 -1.42 -14.83
N LYS A 116 -7.56 -1.90 -15.99
CA LYS A 116 -6.35 -1.38 -16.66
C LYS A 116 -6.73 -0.27 -17.64
N ALA A 117 -7.45 0.75 -17.16
CA ALA A 117 -7.98 1.84 -17.97
C ALA A 117 -7.07 3.09 -18.03
N PHE A 118 -6.07 3.15 -17.15
CA PHE A 118 -5.21 4.32 -17.01
C PHE A 118 -3.79 4.02 -17.45
N GLU A 119 -3.18 5.00 -18.12
CA GLU A 119 -1.79 4.95 -18.58
C GLU A 119 -1.12 6.31 -18.36
N GLU A 120 0.15 6.44 -18.70
CA GLU A 120 0.91 7.68 -18.46
C GLU A 120 0.21 8.91 -19.08
N ASN A 121 -0.37 8.78 -20.27
CA ASN A 121 -1.06 9.87 -20.97
C ASN A 121 -2.38 10.28 -20.30
N SER A 122 -2.89 9.52 -19.34
CA SER A 122 -4.10 9.86 -18.59
C SER A 122 -3.92 11.06 -17.66
N PHE A 123 -2.69 11.49 -17.42
CA PHE A 123 -2.36 12.49 -16.40
C PHE A 123 -1.72 13.73 -17.02
N ALA A 124 -2.32 14.90 -16.78
CA ALA A 124 -1.75 16.18 -17.19
C ALA A 124 -0.54 16.52 -16.29
N GLU A 125 0.51 17.04 -16.87
CA GLU A 125 1.76 17.39 -16.18
C GLU A 125 1.53 18.30 -14.97
N ALA A 126 0.67 19.32 -15.11
CA ALA A 126 0.36 20.25 -14.03
C ALA A 126 -0.24 19.53 -12.82
N MET A 127 -1.11 18.55 -13.03
CA MET A 127 -1.72 17.77 -11.96
C MET A 127 -0.71 16.83 -11.30
N VAL A 128 0.16 16.23 -12.09
CA VAL A 128 1.23 15.36 -11.59
C VAL A 128 2.19 16.15 -10.70
N ASN A 129 2.54 17.35 -11.11
CA ASN A 129 3.44 18.23 -10.36
C ASN A 129 2.80 18.78 -9.07
N ALA A 130 1.48 18.73 -8.95
CA ALA A 130 0.76 19.22 -7.79
C ALA A 130 0.70 18.22 -6.63
N VAL A 131 1.10 16.97 -6.84
CA VAL A 131 1.05 15.91 -5.81
C VAL A 131 2.43 15.35 -5.52
N THR A 132 2.59 14.78 -4.33
CA THR A 132 3.75 13.97 -3.99
C THR A 132 3.43 12.51 -4.30
N VAL A 133 4.35 11.86 -4.99
CA VAL A 133 4.31 10.41 -5.21
C VAL A 133 5.48 9.78 -4.49
N TRP A 134 5.20 8.71 -3.78
CA TRP A 134 6.22 7.96 -3.07
C TRP A 134 5.94 6.47 -3.15
N LYS A 135 6.93 5.66 -2.85
CA LYS A 135 6.81 4.20 -2.94
C LYS A 135 7.48 3.53 -1.75
N ILE A 136 7.00 2.33 -1.44
CA ILE A 136 7.69 1.42 -0.53
C ILE A 136 8.30 0.30 -1.38
N VAL A 137 9.60 0.14 -1.30
CA VAL A 137 10.28 -1.04 -1.85
C VAL A 137 10.37 -2.06 -0.73
N THR A 138 9.66 -3.16 -0.88
CA THR A 138 9.54 -4.18 0.16
C THR A 138 10.84 -4.98 0.28
N GLU A 139 11.33 -5.12 1.50
CA GLU A 139 12.49 -5.96 1.83
C GLU A 139 12.04 -7.32 2.34
N ASN A 140 11.07 -7.35 3.25
CA ASN A 140 10.51 -8.57 3.80
C ASN A 140 8.99 -8.51 3.76
N VAL A 141 8.38 -9.62 3.35
CA VAL A 141 6.91 -9.74 3.33
C VAL A 141 6.51 -11.18 3.68
N THR A 142 5.51 -11.31 4.53
CA THR A 142 4.90 -12.58 4.89
C THR A 142 3.42 -12.56 4.59
N GLY A 143 2.89 -13.69 4.15
CA GLY A 143 1.47 -13.86 3.92
C GLY A 143 0.85 -14.82 4.91
N LYS A 144 -0.41 -14.58 5.26
CA LYS A 144 -1.18 -15.47 6.10
C LYS A 144 -2.57 -15.66 5.49
N ARG A 145 -3.00 -16.92 5.48
CA ARG A 145 -4.33 -17.30 5.02
C ARG A 145 -4.95 -18.26 6.03
N HIS A 146 -6.20 -18.02 6.34
CA HIS A 146 -7.02 -18.94 7.14
C HIS A 146 -8.37 -19.10 6.45
N GLU A 147 -8.73 -20.32 6.19
CA GLU A 147 -10.01 -20.66 5.51
C GLU A 147 -11.07 -21.19 6.47
#